data_9a9dacbbd54247e0dc646c89e655a0da
#
_entry.id   9a9dacbbd54247e0dc646c89e655a0da
#
_cell.length_a   1.000
_cell.length_b   1.000
_cell.length_c   1.000
_cell.angle_alpha   90.00
_cell.angle_beta   90.00
_cell.angle_gamma   90.00
#
_symmetry.space_group_name_H-M   'P 1'
#
loop_
_entity.id
_entity.type
_entity.pdbx_description
1 polymer ?
#
loop_
_entity_poly.entity_id
_entity_poly.type
_entity_poly.pdbx_seq_one_letter_code
_entity_poly.pdbx_strand_id
1 'polypeptide(L)'
;MIPPFRRLLVANRGEIAIRIMRTARRMGISTVAIWSDADRDAAHVAMADEVYRVGPPPAAQSYLDIARIVEICREADVDAVHPGYGFLSERRAFAEALREAGIRFVGPNPEAIEAMGDKIA
;
A
#
# COMPACT_ATOMS: atom_id res chain seq x y z
N MET A 1 -12.57 -1.95 20.50
CA MET A 1 -12.41 -2.92 19.38
C MET A 1 -10.94 -3.13 19.09
N ILE A 2 -10.51 -4.38 19.00
CA ILE A 2 -9.13 -4.68 18.63
C ILE A 2 -9.04 -4.62 17.10
N PRO A 3 -8.17 -3.77 16.53
CA PRO A 3 -8.06 -3.72 15.09
C PRO A 3 -7.49 -5.02 14.51
N PRO A 4 -7.83 -5.38 13.27
CA PRO A 4 -7.38 -6.63 12.64
C PRO A 4 -5.87 -6.66 12.36
N PHE A 5 -5.22 -5.50 12.33
CA PHE A 5 -3.78 -5.35 12.17
C PHE A 5 -3.35 -4.05 12.83
N ARG A 6 -2.05 -3.92 13.12
CA ARG A 6 -1.53 -2.79 13.90
C ARG A 6 -0.87 -1.70 13.06
N ARG A 7 -0.19 -2.09 12.01
CA ARG A 7 0.58 -1.15 11.17
C ARG A 7 0.21 -1.39 9.71
N LEU A 8 -0.30 -0.36 9.08
CA LEU A 8 -0.79 -0.42 7.71
C LEU A 8 0.06 0.46 6.80
N LEU A 9 0.63 -0.13 5.75
CA LEU A 9 1.25 0.64 4.69
C LEU A 9 0.19 0.92 3.63
N VAL A 10 0.07 2.17 3.24
CA VAL A 10 -0.87 2.58 2.17
C VAL A 10 -0.07 2.70 0.88
N ALA A 11 -0.27 1.76 -0.03
CA ALA A 11 0.46 1.70 -1.30
C ALA A 11 -0.25 2.52 -2.37
N ASN A 12 -0.42 3.80 -2.10
CA ASN A 12 -1.07 4.74 -2.99
C ASN A 12 -0.67 6.16 -2.61
N ARG A 13 -1.25 7.13 -3.28
CA ARG A 13 -0.90 8.54 -3.10
C ARG A 13 -2.13 9.42 -3.09
N GLY A 14 -1.94 10.71 -2.74
CA GLY A 14 -2.97 11.74 -2.85
C GLY A 14 -4.20 11.50 -1.98
N GLU A 15 -5.35 11.92 -2.46
CA GLU A 15 -6.61 11.85 -1.72
C GLU A 15 -7.00 10.44 -1.31
N ILE A 16 -6.71 9.46 -2.17
CA ILE A 16 -7.00 8.05 -1.86
C ILE A 16 -6.23 7.61 -0.62
N ALA A 17 -4.94 7.92 -0.56
CA ALA A 17 -4.10 7.58 0.58
C ALA A 17 -4.59 8.30 1.85
N ILE A 18 -4.95 9.57 1.74
CA ILE A 18 -5.46 10.36 2.87
C ILE A 18 -6.72 9.73 3.45
N ARG A 19 -7.66 9.34 2.61
CA ARG A 19 -8.91 8.73 3.07
C ARG A 19 -8.68 7.42 3.81
N ILE A 20 -7.80 6.58 3.28
CA ILE A 20 -7.47 5.30 3.91
C ILE A 20 -6.80 5.54 5.27
N MET A 21 -5.83 6.43 5.33
CA MET A 21 -5.12 6.73 6.57
C MET A 21 -6.03 7.35 7.62
N ARG A 22 -6.97 8.19 7.20
CA ARG A 22 -7.93 8.79 8.13
C ARG A 22 -8.76 7.73 8.83
N THR A 23 -9.25 6.75 8.07
CA THR A 23 -10.03 5.63 8.64
C THR A 23 -9.15 4.75 9.52
N ALA A 24 -7.93 4.45 9.09
CA ALA A 24 -6.99 3.64 9.89
C ALA A 24 -6.73 4.30 11.24
N ARG A 25 -6.52 5.61 11.27
CA ARG A 25 -6.28 6.32 12.53
C ARG A 25 -7.47 6.24 13.48
N ARG A 26 -8.70 6.33 12.95
CA ARG A 26 -9.90 6.16 13.77
C ARG A 26 -9.99 4.78 14.38
N MET A 27 -9.41 3.78 13.74
CA MET A 27 -9.39 2.40 14.23
C MET A 27 -8.21 2.12 15.15
N GLY A 28 -7.35 3.11 15.40
CA GLY A 28 -6.17 2.92 16.23
C GLY A 28 -5.02 2.21 15.53
N ILE A 29 -5.00 2.26 14.20
CA ILE A 29 -3.96 1.61 13.38
C ILE A 29 -2.88 2.64 13.01
N SER A 30 -1.62 2.28 13.21
CA SER A 30 -0.49 3.12 12.79
C SER A 30 -0.36 3.10 11.27
N THR A 31 -0.06 4.23 10.66
CA THR A 31 0.01 4.36 9.21
C THR A 31 1.43 4.58 8.72
N VAL A 32 1.75 3.92 7.60
CA VAL A 32 3.02 4.08 6.92
C VAL A 32 2.71 4.52 5.48
N ALA A 33 3.28 5.63 5.07
CA ALA A 33 3.11 6.14 3.71
C ALA A 33 4.39 5.94 2.91
N ILE A 34 4.22 5.84 1.59
CA ILE A 34 5.33 5.81 0.66
C ILE A 34 5.23 7.04 -0.25
N TRP A 35 6.36 7.51 -0.74
CA TRP A 35 6.38 8.67 -1.62
C TRP A 35 7.41 8.53 -2.73
N SER A 36 6.99 8.88 -3.95
CA SER A 36 7.94 9.08 -5.02
C SER A 36 8.51 10.49 -4.89
N ASP A 37 9.62 10.77 -5.55
CA ASP A 37 10.26 12.09 -5.44
C ASP A 37 9.34 13.24 -5.85
N ALA A 38 8.35 12.98 -6.71
CA ALA A 38 7.36 13.99 -7.11
C ALA A 38 6.38 14.32 -5.99
N ASP A 39 6.16 13.39 -5.06
CA ASP A 39 5.18 13.54 -3.97
C ASP A 39 5.82 13.83 -2.61
N ARG A 40 7.08 14.21 -2.59
CA ARG A 40 7.82 14.42 -1.35
C ARG A 40 7.11 15.31 -0.32
N ASP A 41 6.46 16.36 -0.79
CA ASP A 41 5.77 17.32 0.06
C ASP A 41 4.25 17.16 0.03
N ALA A 42 3.75 16.04 -0.47
CA ALA A 42 2.32 15.81 -0.59
C ALA A 42 1.64 15.65 0.77
N ALA A 43 0.35 15.99 0.83
CA ALA A 43 -0.42 15.95 2.07
C ALA A 43 -0.46 14.55 2.70
N HIS A 44 -0.52 13.48 1.89
CA HIS A 44 -0.57 12.13 2.44
C HIS A 44 0.73 11.77 3.16
N VAL A 45 1.85 12.31 2.71
CA VAL A 45 3.15 12.09 3.36
C VAL A 45 3.18 12.76 4.73
N ALA A 46 2.67 13.99 4.82
CA ALA A 46 2.63 14.73 6.07
C ALA A 46 1.69 14.10 7.11
N MET A 47 0.68 13.38 6.66
CA MET A 47 -0.33 12.79 7.53
C MET A 47 0.09 11.47 8.20
N ALA A 48 0.97 10.71 7.56
CA ALA A 48 1.34 9.37 8.03
C ALA A 48 2.21 9.39 9.27
N ASP A 49 2.15 8.32 10.07
CA ASP A 49 2.99 8.17 11.25
C ASP A 49 4.45 7.94 10.87
N GLU A 50 4.70 7.20 9.78
CA GLU A 50 6.03 6.97 9.23
C GLU A 50 5.98 7.09 7.72
N VAL A 51 7.09 7.49 7.10
CA VAL A 51 7.16 7.69 5.65
C VAL A 51 8.45 7.10 5.10
N TYR A 52 8.37 6.53 3.89
CA TYR A 52 9.51 5.93 3.21
C TYR A 52 9.54 6.34 1.74
N ARG A 53 10.71 6.66 1.24
CA ARG A 53 10.88 6.96 -0.18
C ARG A 53 10.75 5.66 -0.97
N VAL A 54 9.88 5.66 -1.98
CA VAL A 54 9.66 4.45 -2.79
C VAL A 54 10.46 4.49 -4.11
N GLY A 55 10.75 5.67 -4.65
CA GLY A 55 11.53 5.77 -5.86
C GLY A 55 11.39 7.10 -6.58
N PRO A 56 11.96 7.20 -7.80
CA PRO A 56 11.86 8.42 -8.61
C PRO A 56 10.44 8.65 -9.14
N PRO A 57 10.15 9.80 -9.79
CA PRO A 57 8.80 10.16 -10.19
C PRO A 57 8.03 9.15 -11.05
N PRO A 58 8.64 8.43 -12.02
CA PRO A 58 7.86 7.49 -12.83
C PRO A 58 7.23 6.38 -11.97
N ALA A 59 5.93 6.13 -12.17
CA ALA A 59 5.20 5.13 -11.39
C ALA A 59 5.83 3.74 -11.49
N ALA A 60 6.32 3.35 -12.66
CA ALA A 60 6.96 2.04 -12.84
C ALA A 60 8.17 1.83 -11.93
N GLN A 61 8.82 2.91 -11.49
CA GLN A 61 10.00 2.87 -10.64
C GLN A 61 9.67 3.25 -9.19
N SER A 62 8.41 3.41 -8.85
CA SER A 62 7.98 3.83 -7.51
C SER A 62 6.72 3.08 -7.08
N TYR A 63 5.54 3.64 -7.31
CA TYR A 63 4.28 3.03 -6.84
C TYR A 63 3.96 1.68 -7.48
N LEU A 64 4.61 1.30 -8.57
CA LEU A 64 4.45 0.00 -9.23
C LEU A 64 5.64 -0.94 -8.97
N ASP A 65 6.61 -0.52 -8.18
CA ASP A 65 7.78 -1.35 -7.86
C ASP A 65 7.48 -2.27 -6.68
N ILE A 66 7.02 -3.46 -7.00
CA ILE A 66 6.62 -4.47 -6.00
C ILE A 66 7.76 -4.80 -5.04
N ALA A 67 8.94 -5.07 -5.57
CA ALA A 67 10.10 -5.45 -4.75
C ALA A 67 10.45 -4.35 -3.74
N ARG A 68 10.46 -3.09 -4.16
CA ARG A 68 10.77 -1.98 -3.27
C ARG A 68 9.70 -1.81 -2.19
N ILE A 69 8.44 -1.95 -2.55
CA ILE A 69 7.34 -1.81 -1.58
C ILE A 69 7.41 -2.92 -0.53
N VAL A 70 7.67 -4.16 -0.95
CA VAL A 70 7.82 -5.28 -0.01
C VAL A 70 9.04 -5.05 0.90
N GLU A 71 10.13 -4.53 0.37
CA GLU A 71 11.31 -4.19 1.17
C GLU A 71 10.96 -3.15 2.25
N ILE A 72 10.21 -2.11 1.88
CA ILE A 72 9.74 -1.10 2.83
C ILE A 72 8.84 -1.73 3.90
N CYS A 73 7.97 -2.65 3.50
CA CYS A 73 7.11 -3.36 4.46
C CYS A 73 7.92 -4.08 5.53
N ARG A 74 9.03 -4.69 5.14
CA ARG A 74 9.92 -5.36 6.09
C ARG A 74 10.66 -4.37 6.98
N GLU A 75 11.16 -3.29 6.41
CA GLU A 75 11.85 -2.25 7.17
C GLU A 75 10.93 -1.60 8.20
N ALA A 76 9.70 -1.30 7.81
CA ALA A 76 8.72 -0.63 8.65
C ALA A 76 7.97 -1.59 9.58
N ASP A 77 8.19 -2.88 9.42
CA ASP A 77 7.51 -3.93 10.21
C ASP A 77 5.99 -3.80 10.13
N VAL A 78 5.47 -3.63 8.92
CA VAL A 78 4.02 -3.56 8.72
C VAL A 78 3.42 -4.95 8.63
N ASP A 79 2.20 -5.10 9.10
CA ASP A 79 1.48 -6.37 9.04
C ASP A 79 0.35 -6.38 8.00
N ALA A 80 0.08 -5.22 7.37
CA ALA A 80 -0.94 -5.14 6.32
C ALA A 80 -0.61 -4.03 5.33
N VAL A 81 -1.10 -4.20 4.10
CA VAL A 81 -0.97 -3.20 3.03
C VAL A 81 -2.35 -2.95 2.42
N HIS A 82 -2.72 -1.69 2.29
CA HIS A 82 -3.92 -1.29 1.57
C HIS A 82 -3.49 -0.62 0.26
N PRO A 83 -3.83 -1.21 -0.89
CA PRO A 83 -3.36 -0.67 -2.17
C PRO A 83 -4.18 0.49 -2.71
N GLY A 84 -5.35 0.77 -2.16
CA GLY A 84 -6.25 1.78 -2.69
C GLY A 84 -6.82 1.41 -4.04
N TYR A 85 -6.89 2.37 -4.94
CA TYR A 85 -7.34 2.19 -6.33
C TYR A 85 -6.19 2.39 -7.30
N GLY A 86 -6.20 1.67 -8.42
CA GLY A 86 -5.14 1.76 -9.42
C GLY A 86 -3.81 1.21 -8.93
N PHE A 87 -2.72 1.59 -9.57
CA PHE A 87 -1.39 1.10 -9.25
C PHE A 87 -1.36 -0.42 -9.09
N LEU A 88 -1.04 -0.93 -7.90
CA LEU A 88 -0.93 -2.38 -7.65
C LEU A 88 -2.20 -3.03 -7.11
N SER A 89 -3.30 -2.27 -6.99
CA SER A 89 -4.53 -2.78 -6.39
C SER A 89 -5.12 -4.00 -7.11
N GLU A 90 -4.90 -4.12 -8.43
CA GLU A 90 -5.41 -5.21 -9.24
C GLU A 90 -4.29 -6.10 -9.80
N ARG A 91 -3.12 -6.09 -9.18
CA ARG A 91 -1.97 -6.88 -9.61
C ARG A 91 -1.81 -8.11 -8.73
N ARG A 92 -2.08 -9.29 -9.32
CA ARG A 92 -1.91 -10.57 -8.64
C ARG A 92 -0.51 -10.73 -8.06
N ALA A 93 0.52 -10.34 -8.82
CA ALA A 93 1.91 -10.47 -8.40
C ALA A 93 2.19 -9.75 -7.08
N PHE A 94 1.55 -8.59 -6.86
CA PHE A 94 1.72 -7.84 -5.62
C PHE A 94 1.08 -8.57 -4.44
N ALA A 95 -0.17 -9.01 -4.60
CA ALA A 95 -0.88 -9.73 -3.55
C ALA A 95 -0.14 -11.02 -3.18
N GLU A 96 0.41 -11.73 -4.18
CA GLU A 96 1.21 -12.93 -3.93
C GLU A 96 2.50 -12.63 -3.18
N ALA A 97 3.21 -11.58 -3.57
CA ALA A 97 4.45 -11.18 -2.92
C ALA A 97 4.21 -10.85 -1.44
N LEU A 98 3.12 -10.17 -1.13
CA LEU A 98 2.75 -9.85 0.25
C LEU A 98 2.38 -11.11 1.02
N ARG A 99 1.64 -12.03 0.40
CA ARG A 99 1.27 -13.30 1.03
C ARG A 99 2.52 -14.09 1.41
N GLU A 100 3.48 -14.18 0.50
CA GLU A 100 4.75 -14.87 0.74
C GLU A 100 5.56 -14.22 1.86
N ALA A 101 5.44 -12.90 2.01
CA ALA A 101 6.12 -12.16 3.07
C ALA A 101 5.37 -12.20 4.40
N GLY A 102 4.21 -12.85 4.45
CA GLY A 102 3.40 -12.92 5.66
C GLY A 102 2.64 -11.63 5.98
N ILE A 103 2.43 -10.80 4.96
CA ILE A 103 1.77 -9.50 5.09
C ILE A 103 0.36 -9.59 4.51
N ARG A 104 -0.62 -9.08 5.25
CA ARG A 104 -2.01 -9.10 4.80
C ARG A 104 -2.25 -8.06 3.71
N PHE A 105 -2.85 -8.50 2.61
CA PHE A 105 -3.30 -7.60 1.55
C PHE A 105 -4.77 -7.24 1.83
N VAL A 106 -5.05 -5.95 1.99
CA VAL A 106 -6.43 -5.50 2.23
C VAL A 106 -7.13 -5.39 0.88
N GLY A 107 -7.78 -6.49 0.48
CA GLY A 107 -8.43 -6.59 -0.82
C GLY A 107 -8.67 -8.06 -1.18
N PRO A 108 -9.08 -8.34 -2.43
CA PRO A 108 -9.31 -9.71 -2.89
C PRO A 108 -8.02 -10.54 -2.87
N ASN A 109 -8.13 -11.86 -2.78
CA ASN A 109 -6.96 -12.72 -2.87
C ASN A 109 -6.41 -12.73 -4.31
N PRO A 110 -5.16 -13.21 -4.54
CA PRO A 110 -4.54 -13.16 -5.87
C PRO A 110 -5.36 -13.84 -6.97
N GLU A 111 -6.00 -14.94 -6.66
CA GLU A 111 -6.80 -15.69 -7.61
C GLU A 111 -8.05 -14.92 -8.03
N ALA A 112 -8.69 -14.23 -7.09
CA ALA A 112 -9.85 -13.38 -7.36
C ALA A 112 -9.47 -12.16 -8.21
N ILE A 113 -8.30 -11.58 -7.96
CA ILE A 113 -7.80 -10.44 -8.73
C ILE A 113 -7.61 -10.84 -10.19
N GLU A 114 -7.01 -12.01 -10.44
CA GLU A 114 -6.79 -12.50 -11.79
C GLU A 114 -8.11 -12.75 -12.52
N ALA A 115 -9.09 -13.36 -11.83
CA ALA A 115 -10.40 -13.61 -12.41
C ALA A 115 -11.14 -12.32 -12.77
N MET A 116 -11.01 -11.29 -11.95
CA MET A 116 -11.61 -9.97 -12.23
C MET A 116 -10.96 -9.32 -13.46
N GLY A 117 -9.65 -9.42 -13.58
CA GLY A 117 -8.92 -8.91 -14.73
C GLY A 117 -9.35 -9.58 -16.04
N ASP A 118 -9.53 -10.88 -16.01
CA ASP A 118 -9.97 -11.65 -17.18
C ASP A 118 -11.37 -11.24 -17.64
N LYS A 119 -12.24 -10.87 -16.72
CA LYS A 119 -13.59 -10.43 -17.07
C LYS A 119 -13.61 -9.05 -17.71
N ILE A 120 -12.68 -8.21 -17.37
CA ILE A 120 -12.60 -6.84 -17.87
C ILE A 120 -11.86 -6.80 -19.21
N ALA A 121 -10.95 -7.70 -19.42
CA ALA A 121 -10.21 -7.82 -20.68
C ALA A 121 -11.08 -8.39 -21.82
#